data_4a76f9bd7a3a1c316b8bede446886dc8
#
_entry.id   4a76f9bd7a3a1c316b8bede446886dc8
#
_cell.length_a   1.000
_cell.length_b   1.000
_cell.length_c   1.000
_cell.angle_alpha   90.00
_cell.angle_beta   90.00
_cell.angle_gamma   90.00
#
_symmetry.space_group_name_H-M   'P 1'
#
loop_
_entity.id
_entity.type
_entity.pdbx_description
1 polymer ?
#
loop_
_entity_poly.entity_id
_entity_poly.type
_entity_poly.pdbx_seq_one_letter_code
_entity_poly.pdbx_strand_id
1 'polypeptide(L)'
;MLSLALVHPVAGQTTVRWMAGAIAVSTTVDPIPEGGRLTELRVVQPVVGGHGAFFNGKIWWKATLDFEGITIPEGELTPGAFGEGFVDRRHPHTYAHELMAGTTAHWSGGTWGVGLAAGKGFPSFGSDDPMGRDPVRFPVNHHWAQILERAVVTGQFRYRLVVLEGSLFNGDEPESPGDQPNLRRFGDSWSARLSINPTGDLEFQASTASVLAPEHPEAEGHHQRMFSIGGRLERSIAGRPWYVMAEWGRTSEADGAFIFHSFLGEGATNMGRHRLYYRFERTDRPEEERLSAFRTPRPPLDDNLLGITRWTIHTIGNRFAIWRPGNAVIEPFVEGSLIQVNKVGEGIFNTRDYYTKDRIWSLSVGMRVGLGMMGHRMGRYGLLVQPMGPRHEEHMHDQ
;
A
#
# COMPACT_ATOMS: atom_id res chain seq x y z
N MET A 1 -10.57 8.30 -32.97
CA MET A 1 -11.72 8.53 -32.06
C MET A 1 -12.27 7.16 -31.65
N LEU A 2 -11.84 6.61 -30.51
CA LEU A 2 -12.47 5.42 -29.94
C LEU A 2 -13.61 5.91 -29.05
N SER A 3 -14.85 5.70 -29.48
CA SER A 3 -16.05 5.95 -28.70
C SER A 3 -16.24 4.81 -27.71
N LEU A 4 -15.92 5.02 -26.44
CA LEU A 4 -16.29 4.12 -25.34
C LEU A 4 -17.81 4.31 -25.10
N ALA A 5 -18.59 3.39 -25.61
CA ALA A 5 -20.03 3.34 -25.38
C ALA A 5 -20.32 3.16 -23.89
N LEU A 6 -20.98 4.14 -23.29
CA LEU A 6 -21.61 4.03 -21.98
C LEU A 6 -22.78 3.02 -22.10
N VAL A 7 -22.59 1.84 -21.57
CA VAL A 7 -23.64 0.83 -21.47
C VAL A 7 -24.60 1.22 -20.36
N HIS A 8 -25.85 1.49 -20.68
CA HIS A 8 -26.91 1.80 -19.71
C HIS A 8 -27.45 0.54 -19.04
N PRO A 9 -27.71 0.56 -17.74
CA PRO A 9 -28.12 -0.62 -16.99
C PRO A 9 -29.59 -1.04 -17.23
N VAL A 10 -29.82 -2.31 -17.62
CA VAL A 10 -31.12 -3.01 -17.65
C VAL A 10 -31.24 -3.91 -16.40
N ALA A 11 -32.44 -4.15 -15.86
CA ALA A 11 -32.62 -4.93 -14.62
C ALA A 11 -31.85 -6.25 -14.63
N GLY A 12 -30.94 -6.42 -13.65
CA GLY A 12 -29.99 -7.54 -13.58
C GLY A 12 -28.54 -7.17 -13.92
N GLN A 13 -28.22 -5.91 -14.03
CA GLN A 13 -27.01 -5.40 -14.68
C GLN A 13 -25.72 -5.58 -13.89
N THR A 14 -24.70 -5.91 -14.68
CA THR A 14 -23.29 -5.88 -14.34
C THR A 14 -22.79 -4.44 -14.38
N THR A 15 -22.37 -3.90 -13.25
CA THR A 15 -21.57 -2.67 -13.24
C THR A 15 -20.11 -3.03 -13.34
N VAL A 16 -19.41 -2.52 -14.34
CA VAL A 16 -17.97 -2.70 -14.50
C VAL A 16 -17.33 -1.34 -14.59
N ARG A 17 -16.30 -1.11 -13.80
CA ARG A 17 -15.49 0.10 -13.82
C ARG A 17 -14.04 -0.28 -14.04
N TRP A 18 -13.35 0.48 -14.87
CA TRP A 18 -11.94 0.28 -15.20
C TRP A 18 -11.12 1.46 -14.75
N MET A 19 -9.87 1.19 -14.40
CA MET A 19 -8.86 2.18 -14.13
C MET A 19 -7.54 1.78 -14.80
N ALA A 20 -6.74 2.76 -15.16
CA ALA A 20 -5.36 2.57 -15.56
C ALA A 20 -4.54 3.77 -15.08
N GLY A 21 -3.29 3.56 -14.74
CA GLY A 21 -2.43 4.65 -14.29
C GLY A 21 -0.96 4.29 -14.37
N ALA A 22 -0.13 5.33 -14.35
CA ALA A 22 1.31 5.21 -14.24
C ALA A 22 1.91 6.53 -13.74
N ILE A 23 3.10 6.48 -13.18
CA ILE A 23 3.86 7.63 -12.72
C ILE A 23 5.24 7.60 -13.36
N ALA A 24 5.53 8.54 -14.26
CA ALA A 24 6.89 8.78 -14.72
C ALA A 24 7.58 9.72 -13.73
N VAL A 25 8.69 9.30 -13.14
CA VAL A 25 9.38 10.06 -12.09
C VAL A 25 10.89 10.02 -12.26
N SER A 26 11.52 11.18 -12.08
CA SER A 26 12.95 11.31 -11.88
C SER A 26 13.21 11.57 -10.40
N THR A 27 13.92 10.66 -9.74
CA THR A 27 14.26 10.78 -8.32
C THR A 27 15.77 10.93 -8.16
N THR A 28 16.17 11.94 -7.39
CA THR A 28 17.56 12.16 -6.96
C THR A 28 17.67 11.90 -5.48
N VAL A 29 18.68 11.14 -5.07
CA VAL A 29 18.99 10.82 -3.65
C VAL A 29 20.44 11.18 -3.36
N ASP A 30 20.69 11.74 -2.19
CA ASP A 30 22.03 12.09 -1.68
C ASP A 30 22.05 12.06 -0.13
N PRO A 31 22.95 11.31 0.51
CA PRO A 31 23.84 10.35 -0.11
C PRO A 31 23.16 9.02 -0.44
N ILE A 32 23.74 8.31 -1.39
CA ILE A 32 23.53 6.87 -1.56
C ILE A 32 24.53 6.09 -0.69
N PRO A 33 24.40 4.75 -0.51
CA PRO A 33 25.43 3.93 0.11
C PRO A 33 26.81 4.19 -0.47
N GLU A 34 27.84 4.18 0.38
CA GLU A 34 29.23 4.54 0.07
C GLU A 34 29.44 6.02 -0.31
N GLY A 35 28.40 6.83 -0.26
CA GLY A 35 28.45 8.26 -0.55
C GLY A 35 28.12 8.59 -2.01
N GLY A 36 28.02 9.90 -2.28
CA GLY A 36 27.67 10.39 -3.60
C GLY A 36 26.17 10.62 -3.79
N ARG A 37 25.80 10.89 -5.04
CA ARG A 37 24.43 11.21 -5.45
C ARG A 37 24.02 10.31 -6.62
N LEU A 38 22.78 9.84 -6.60
CA LEU A 38 22.19 9.10 -7.71
C LEU A 38 20.91 9.78 -8.18
N THR A 39 20.72 9.84 -9.50
CA THR A 39 19.47 10.27 -10.12
C THR A 39 19.01 9.19 -11.10
N GLU A 40 17.76 8.77 -10.97
CA GLU A 40 17.15 7.77 -11.83
C GLU A 40 15.83 8.25 -12.38
N LEU A 41 15.56 7.88 -13.64
CA LEU A 41 14.24 8.04 -14.27
C LEU A 41 13.55 6.68 -14.30
N ARG A 42 12.34 6.61 -13.79
CA ARG A 42 11.54 5.38 -13.68
C ARG A 42 10.09 5.62 -14.07
N VAL A 43 9.42 4.54 -14.42
CA VAL A 43 7.95 4.48 -14.46
C VAL A 43 7.52 3.55 -13.34
N VAL A 44 6.86 4.10 -12.33
CA VAL A 44 6.38 3.37 -11.16
C VAL A 44 4.86 3.29 -11.18
N GLN A 45 4.30 2.28 -10.50
CA GLN A 45 2.87 2.03 -10.40
C GLN A 45 2.14 1.99 -11.77
N PRO A 46 2.68 1.31 -12.80
CA PRO A 46 1.97 1.11 -14.06
C PRO A 46 0.90 0.05 -13.87
N VAL A 47 -0.30 0.48 -13.48
CA VAL A 47 -1.40 -0.41 -13.09
C VAL A 47 -2.57 -0.34 -14.07
N VAL A 48 -3.20 -1.49 -14.27
CA VAL A 48 -4.50 -1.59 -14.92
C VAL A 48 -5.42 -2.41 -14.03
N GLY A 49 -6.58 -1.90 -13.74
CA GLY A 49 -7.50 -2.58 -12.84
C GLY A 49 -8.95 -2.42 -13.24
N GLY A 50 -9.78 -3.16 -12.55
CA GLY A 50 -11.21 -3.06 -12.67
C GLY A 50 -11.93 -3.76 -11.52
N HIS A 51 -13.16 -3.38 -11.34
CA HIS A 51 -14.06 -4.03 -10.42
C HIS A 51 -15.47 -4.03 -10.99
N GLY A 52 -16.25 -4.96 -10.50
CA GLY A 52 -17.63 -5.06 -10.94
C GLY A 52 -18.47 -5.88 -9.99
N ALA A 53 -19.78 -5.86 -10.24
CA ALA A 53 -20.73 -6.64 -9.49
C ALA A 53 -21.78 -7.26 -10.42
N PHE A 54 -22.23 -8.47 -10.06
CA PHE A 54 -23.26 -9.23 -10.72
C PHE A 54 -24.44 -9.47 -9.78
N PHE A 55 -25.58 -9.85 -10.31
CA PHE A 55 -26.77 -10.23 -9.54
C PHE A 55 -27.18 -9.17 -8.49
N ASN A 56 -27.28 -7.91 -8.92
CA ASN A 56 -27.61 -6.78 -8.04
C ASN A 56 -26.63 -6.60 -6.87
N GLY A 57 -25.34 -6.80 -7.14
CA GLY A 57 -24.28 -6.59 -6.15
C GLY A 57 -24.02 -7.77 -5.22
N LYS A 58 -24.72 -8.90 -5.38
CA LYS A 58 -24.53 -10.07 -4.53
C LYS A 58 -23.17 -10.76 -4.75
N ILE A 59 -22.69 -10.75 -5.98
CA ILE A 59 -21.36 -11.25 -6.34
C ILE A 59 -20.57 -10.08 -6.89
N TRP A 60 -19.39 -9.86 -6.37
CA TRP A 60 -18.48 -8.81 -6.81
C TRP A 60 -17.11 -9.42 -7.16
N TRP A 61 -16.36 -8.69 -7.97
CA TRP A 61 -14.97 -9.01 -8.31
C TRP A 61 -14.14 -7.73 -8.34
N LYS A 62 -12.85 -7.88 -8.11
CA LYS A 62 -11.83 -6.86 -8.19
C LYS A 62 -10.56 -7.47 -8.78
N ALA A 63 -9.98 -6.80 -9.77
CA ALA A 63 -8.73 -7.20 -10.39
C ALA A 63 -7.82 -5.98 -10.55
N THR A 64 -6.55 -6.14 -10.20
CA THR A 64 -5.49 -5.15 -10.42
C THR A 64 -4.28 -5.89 -10.95
N LEU A 65 -3.80 -5.47 -12.12
CA LEU A 65 -2.55 -5.90 -12.69
C LEU A 65 -1.53 -4.78 -12.48
N ASP A 66 -0.33 -5.14 -12.06
CA ASP A 66 0.81 -4.25 -11.90
C ASP A 66 1.95 -4.68 -12.81
N PHE A 67 2.55 -3.73 -13.48
CA PHE A 67 3.62 -3.99 -14.43
C PHE A 67 4.98 -3.43 -13.98
N GLU A 68 5.14 -3.15 -12.68
CA GLU A 68 6.41 -2.69 -12.11
C GLU A 68 7.54 -3.68 -12.37
N GLY A 69 7.29 -4.98 -12.37
CA GLY A 69 8.27 -5.99 -12.75
C GLY A 69 8.88 -5.80 -14.16
N ILE A 70 8.22 -5.05 -15.05
CA ILE A 70 8.75 -4.69 -16.37
C ILE A 70 9.44 -3.33 -16.35
N THR A 71 8.86 -2.34 -15.65
CA THR A 71 9.34 -0.95 -15.71
C THR A 71 10.44 -0.64 -14.71
N ILE A 72 10.53 -1.41 -13.61
CA ILE A 72 11.54 -1.29 -12.55
C ILE A 72 12.14 -2.64 -12.15
N PRO A 73 12.68 -3.43 -13.09
CA PRO A 73 13.14 -4.80 -12.82
C PRO A 73 14.24 -4.89 -11.76
N GLU A 74 14.90 -3.77 -11.48
CA GLU A 74 15.93 -3.65 -10.44
C GLU A 74 15.44 -2.90 -9.19
N GLY A 75 14.13 -2.73 -9.04
CA GLY A 75 13.51 -1.99 -7.96
C GLY A 75 13.51 -0.48 -8.16
N GLU A 76 12.90 0.21 -7.23
CA GLU A 76 12.71 1.66 -7.22
C GLU A 76 13.75 2.36 -6.34
N LEU A 77 14.19 3.54 -6.74
CA LEU A 77 15.05 4.38 -5.91
C LEU A 77 14.22 5.07 -4.81
N THR A 78 13.94 4.32 -3.76
CA THR A 78 13.15 4.77 -2.60
C THR A 78 13.95 4.58 -1.32
N PRO A 79 14.61 5.63 -0.79
CA PRO A 79 15.41 5.50 0.43
C PRO A 79 14.59 4.99 1.60
N GLY A 80 15.07 3.94 2.25
CA GLY A 80 14.43 3.33 3.40
C GLY A 80 13.30 2.36 3.08
N ALA A 81 12.93 2.20 1.82
CA ALA A 81 12.03 1.13 1.44
C ALA A 81 12.59 -0.22 1.89
N PHE A 82 11.70 -1.09 2.25
CA PHE A 82 11.92 -2.26 3.08
C PHE A 82 13.20 -3.05 2.76
N GLY A 83 13.97 -3.34 3.80
CA GLY A 83 15.02 -4.35 3.84
C GLY A 83 16.32 -4.03 3.07
N GLU A 84 16.27 -3.42 1.91
CA GLU A 84 17.42 -3.31 1.01
C GLU A 84 18.10 -1.95 0.97
N GLY A 85 17.69 -1.01 1.78
CA GLY A 85 18.25 0.32 1.78
C GLY A 85 17.64 1.23 0.73
N PHE A 86 18.38 1.55 -0.33
CA PHE A 86 17.97 2.56 -1.29
C PHE A 86 17.01 2.07 -2.36
N VAL A 87 17.08 0.81 -2.74
CA VAL A 87 16.30 0.23 -3.82
C VAL A 87 15.66 -1.04 -3.32
N ASP A 88 14.36 -1.05 -3.28
CA ASP A 88 13.60 -2.25 -3.01
C ASP A 88 13.60 -3.13 -4.26
N ARG A 89 14.25 -4.28 -4.16
CA ARG A 89 14.26 -5.32 -5.21
C ARG A 89 13.53 -6.58 -4.78
N ARG A 90 13.23 -6.73 -3.51
CA ARG A 90 12.73 -7.97 -2.91
C ARG A 90 11.25 -8.14 -3.06
N HIS A 91 10.55 -7.04 -3.19
CA HIS A 91 9.10 -7.04 -3.27
C HIS A 91 8.66 -6.43 -4.59
N PRO A 92 9.02 -7.07 -5.72
CA PRO A 92 8.37 -6.68 -6.94
C PRO A 92 6.91 -7.01 -6.74
N HIS A 93 6.05 -6.01 -6.83
CA HIS A 93 4.63 -6.27 -6.90
C HIS A 93 4.39 -7.30 -8.00
N THR A 94 3.61 -8.31 -7.68
CA THR A 94 3.36 -9.35 -8.67
C THR A 94 2.43 -8.82 -9.77
N TYR A 95 2.59 -9.32 -11.01
CA TYR A 95 1.75 -8.93 -12.14
C TYR A 95 0.26 -9.05 -11.85
N ALA A 96 -0.15 -10.05 -11.10
CA ALA A 96 -1.51 -10.19 -10.59
C ALA A 96 -1.57 -9.65 -9.16
N HIS A 97 -1.61 -8.35 -8.99
CA HIS A 97 -1.56 -7.68 -7.68
C HIS A 97 -2.81 -7.94 -6.84
N GLU A 98 -4.01 -7.85 -7.44
CA GLU A 98 -5.27 -8.28 -6.82
C GLU A 98 -6.11 -9.04 -7.84
N LEU A 99 -6.57 -10.22 -7.48
CA LEU A 99 -7.56 -11.00 -8.23
C LEU A 99 -8.53 -11.61 -7.22
N MET A 100 -9.49 -10.80 -6.78
CA MET A 100 -10.44 -11.15 -5.71
C MET A 100 -11.87 -11.23 -6.24
N ALA A 101 -12.60 -12.21 -5.72
CA ALA A 101 -14.04 -12.29 -5.89
C ALA A 101 -14.72 -12.58 -4.55
N GLY A 102 -15.99 -12.24 -4.45
CA GLY A 102 -16.69 -12.46 -3.21
C GLY A 102 -18.19 -12.22 -3.29
N THR A 103 -18.84 -12.43 -2.17
CA THR A 103 -20.26 -12.20 -2.00
C THR A 103 -20.53 -11.42 -0.73
N THR A 104 -21.61 -10.65 -0.72
CA THR A 104 -22.08 -9.92 0.46
C THR A 104 -23.59 -10.07 0.58
N ALA A 105 -24.06 -10.16 1.81
CA ALA A 105 -25.48 -10.13 2.14
C ALA A 105 -25.73 -9.12 3.27
N HIS A 106 -26.84 -8.39 3.15
CA HIS A 106 -27.26 -7.39 4.13
C HIS A 106 -28.71 -7.61 4.50
N TRP A 107 -29.07 -7.33 5.74
CA TRP A 107 -30.45 -7.35 6.23
C TRP A 107 -30.69 -6.27 7.27
N SER A 108 -31.94 -6.10 7.66
CA SER A 108 -32.39 -5.05 8.59
C SER A 108 -31.93 -3.64 8.20
N GLY A 109 -32.12 -3.30 6.91
CA GLY A 109 -31.73 -1.98 6.39
C GLY A 109 -30.23 -1.71 6.39
N GLY A 110 -29.40 -2.76 6.33
CA GLY A 110 -27.93 -2.64 6.34
C GLY A 110 -27.33 -2.65 7.76
N THR A 111 -28.15 -2.82 8.81
CA THR A 111 -27.66 -2.95 10.19
C THR A 111 -26.74 -4.15 10.37
N TRP A 112 -27.05 -5.26 9.70
CA TRP A 112 -26.27 -6.48 9.68
C TRP A 112 -25.73 -6.75 8.27
N GLY A 113 -24.57 -7.32 8.20
CA GLY A 113 -23.99 -7.78 6.94
C GLY A 113 -23.00 -8.92 7.17
N VAL A 114 -22.92 -9.81 6.20
CA VAL A 114 -21.87 -10.81 6.10
C VAL A 114 -21.23 -10.74 4.73
N GLY A 115 -19.96 -11.08 4.65
CA GLY A 115 -19.21 -11.14 3.42
C GLY A 115 -18.24 -12.31 3.41
N LEU A 116 -17.96 -12.82 2.24
CA LEU A 116 -16.91 -13.79 1.98
C LEU A 116 -16.18 -13.36 0.72
N ALA A 117 -14.86 -13.34 0.78
CA ALA A 117 -13.97 -13.04 -0.33
C ALA A 117 -12.90 -14.10 -0.45
N ALA A 118 -12.47 -14.42 -1.67
CA ALA A 118 -11.37 -15.33 -1.92
C ALA A 118 -10.63 -14.94 -3.19
N GLY A 119 -9.35 -15.25 -3.26
CA GLY A 119 -8.50 -15.02 -4.41
C GLY A 119 -7.05 -14.74 -4.04
N LYS A 120 -6.34 -14.05 -4.94
CA LYS A 120 -5.05 -13.44 -4.66
C LYS A 120 -5.26 -11.99 -4.26
N GLY A 121 -4.82 -11.59 -3.07
CA GLY A 121 -5.02 -10.25 -2.55
C GLY A 121 -4.44 -10.08 -1.16
N PHE A 122 -4.78 -8.99 -0.51
CA PHE A 122 -4.23 -8.60 0.78
C PHE A 122 -5.04 -9.19 1.93
N PRO A 123 -4.41 -9.88 2.89
CA PRO A 123 -5.07 -10.27 4.13
C PRO A 123 -5.63 -9.08 4.91
N SER A 124 -6.61 -9.32 5.76
CA SER A 124 -7.28 -8.29 6.58
C SER A 124 -6.37 -7.81 7.71
N PHE A 125 -5.34 -7.03 7.35
CA PHE A 125 -4.39 -6.44 8.29
C PHE A 125 -4.07 -4.99 7.89
N GLY A 126 -3.86 -4.12 8.89
CA GLY A 126 -3.46 -2.73 8.70
C GLY A 126 -4.42 -1.86 7.90
N SER A 127 -3.89 -0.84 7.28
CA SER A 127 -4.62 0.09 6.42
C SER A 127 -4.72 -0.44 4.98
N ASP A 128 -4.80 0.45 4.02
CA ASP A 128 -4.81 0.13 2.58
C ASP A 128 -3.40 0.27 1.98
N ASP A 129 -3.22 -0.32 0.81
CA ASP A 129 -1.99 -0.26 0.05
C ASP A 129 -1.54 1.19 -0.22
N PRO A 130 -0.24 1.52 -0.04
CA PRO A 130 0.28 2.87 -0.27
C PRO A 130 0.25 3.33 -1.73
N MET A 131 0.14 2.44 -2.73
CA MET A 131 0.04 2.83 -4.15
C MET A 131 -1.08 3.81 -4.46
N GLY A 132 -2.18 3.75 -3.72
CA GLY A 132 -3.31 4.68 -3.87
C GLY A 132 -3.14 6.02 -3.15
N ARG A 133 -2.05 6.22 -2.41
CA ARG A 133 -1.83 7.39 -1.55
C ARG A 133 -1.15 8.54 -2.30
N ASP A 134 -1.13 9.73 -1.69
CA ASP A 134 -0.59 10.93 -2.32
C ASP A 134 0.91 10.93 -2.55
N PRO A 135 1.76 10.66 -1.54
CA PRO A 135 3.20 10.59 -1.76
C PRO A 135 3.55 9.46 -2.72
N VAL A 136 4.40 9.76 -3.70
CA VAL A 136 4.89 8.78 -4.68
C VAL A 136 5.87 7.82 -4.01
N ARG A 137 6.69 8.34 -3.11
CA ARG A 137 7.61 7.53 -2.34
C ARG A 137 6.86 6.54 -1.46
N PHE A 138 7.20 5.25 -1.55
CA PHE A 138 6.67 4.22 -0.65
C PHE A 138 7.09 4.50 0.81
N PRO A 139 6.21 4.26 1.80
CA PRO A 139 6.57 4.39 3.20
C PRO A 139 7.46 3.22 3.65
N VAL A 140 8.39 3.51 4.56
CA VAL A 140 9.25 2.48 5.16
C VAL A 140 8.46 1.41 5.91
N ASN A 141 7.30 1.80 6.43
CA ASN A 141 6.47 0.91 7.25
C ASN A 141 5.51 0.02 6.45
N HIS A 142 5.57 -0.01 5.11
CA HIS A 142 4.50 -0.70 4.39
C HIS A 142 4.46 -2.22 4.72
N HIS A 143 5.59 -2.85 4.99
CA HIS A 143 5.65 -4.24 5.49
C HIS A 143 5.22 -4.41 6.96
N TRP A 144 5.22 -3.35 7.76
CA TRP A 144 4.76 -3.37 9.15
C TRP A 144 3.29 -2.98 9.30
N ALA A 145 2.73 -2.35 8.29
CA ALA A 145 1.35 -1.84 8.28
C ALA A 145 0.46 -2.53 7.26
N GLN A 146 1.00 -3.47 6.49
CA GLN A 146 0.30 -4.26 5.49
C GLN A 146 0.94 -5.65 5.37
N ILE A 147 0.17 -6.63 4.96
CA ILE A 147 0.67 -7.94 4.49
C ILE A 147 0.47 -7.95 2.98
N LEU A 148 1.53 -8.20 2.23
CA LEU A 148 1.50 -8.24 0.77
C LEU A 148 0.52 -9.29 0.25
N GLU A 149 0.23 -9.25 -1.03
CA GLU A 149 -0.75 -10.12 -1.66
C GLU A 149 -0.42 -11.61 -1.51
N ARG A 150 -1.42 -12.39 -1.11
CA ARG A 150 -1.37 -13.84 -0.84
C ARG A 150 -2.56 -14.54 -1.48
N ALA A 151 -2.52 -15.87 -1.55
CA ALA A 151 -3.77 -16.64 -1.65
C ALA A 151 -4.53 -16.46 -0.34
N VAL A 152 -5.69 -15.83 -0.38
CA VAL A 152 -6.43 -15.42 0.81
C VAL A 152 -7.90 -15.77 0.72
N VAL A 153 -8.47 -16.18 1.85
CA VAL A 153 -9.90 -16.22 2.09
C VAL A 153 -10.22 -15.33 3.28
N THR A 154 -11.15 -14.39 3.10
CA THR A 154 -11.56 -13.41 4.11
C THR A 154 -13.04 -13.54 4.40
N GLY A 155 -13.38 -13.81 5.65
CA GLY A 155 -14.74 -13.71 6.18
C GLY A 155 -14.98 -12.34 6.82
N GLN A 156 -16.20 -11.79 6.65
CA GLN A 156 -16.56 -10.47 7.13
C GLN A 156 -17.91 -10.50 7.86
N PHE A 157 -18.01 -9.73 8.93
CA PHE A 157 -19.25 -9.53 9.69
C PHE A 157 -19.41 -8.06 10.02
N ARG A 158 -20.57 -7.47 9.71
CA ARG A 158 -20.94 -6.09 10.04
C ARG A 158 -22.08 -6.07 11.05
N TYR A 159 -21.92 -5.25 12.05
CA TYR A 159 -23.00 -4.79 12.90
C TYR A 159 -22.96 -3.26 13.04
N ARG A 160 -23.94 -2.58 12.46
CA ARG A 160 -24.00 -1.10 12.41
C ARG A 160 -22.71 -0.50 11.84
N LEU A 161 -21.94 0.20 12.70
CA LEU A 161 -20.72 0.92 12.36
C LEU A 161 -19.47 0.07 12.45
N VAL A 162 -19.58 -1.15 12.96
CA VAL A 162 -18.48 -2.06 13.25
C VAL A 162 -18.41 -3.13 12.19
N VAL A 163 -17.21 -3.36 11.65
CA VAL A 163 -16.91 -4.49 10.75
C VAL A 163 -15.77 -5.30 11.36
N LEU A 164 -15.99 -6.59 11.53
CA LEU A 164 -14.97 -7.57 11.89
C LEU A 164 -14.62 -8.37 10.64
N GLU A 165 -13.32 -8.54 10.37
CA GLU A 165 -12.77 -9.34 9.29
C GLU A 165 -11.81 -10.38 9.86
N GLY A 166 -11.79 -11.56 9.26
CA GLY A 166 -10.79 -12.59 9.53
C GLY A 166 -10.30 -13.20 8.23
N SER A 167 -9.00 -13.38 8.07
CA SER A 167 -8.38 -13.97 6.89
C SER A 167 -7.54 -15.18 7.23
N LEU A 168 -7.57 -16.18 6.34
CA LEU A 168 -6.63 -17.29 6.28
C LEU A 168 -5.86 -17.19 4.96
N PHE A 169 -4.54 -17.39 4.99
CA PHE A 169 -3.68 -17.20 3.82
C PHE A 169 -2.40 -18.05 3.91
N ASN A 170 -1.61 -18.09 2.82
CA ASN A 170 -0.26 -18.64 2.83
C ASN A 170 0.74 -17.61 3.38
N GLY A 171 1.70 -18.04 4.20
CA GLY A 171 2.62 -17.13 4.87
C GLY A 171 3.70 -16.55 3.97
N ASP A 172 4.18 -17.32 3.00
CA ASP A 172 5.31 -16.95 2.14
C ASP A 172 5.00 -15.76 1.21
N GLU A 173 5.99 -14.91 1.05
CA GLU A 173 5.95 -13.74 0.16
C GLU A 173 6.30 -14.13 -1.28
N PRO A 174 5.81 -13.39 -2.28
CA PRO A 174 6.29 -13.54 -3.64
C PRO A 174 7.78 -13.14 -3.74
N GLU A 175 8.59 -13.94 -4.44
CA GLU A 175 10.00 -13.64 -4.69
C GLU A 175 10.24 -12.99 -6.05
N SER A 176 9.25 -13.04 -6.94
CA SER A 176 9.31 -12.47 -8.29
C SER A 176 7.95 -11.97 -8.78
N PRO A 177 7.93 -11.04 -9.77
CA PRO A 177 6.67 -10.53 -10.34
C PRO A 177 5.76 -11.59 -10.93
N GLY A 178 6.32 -12.73 -11.35
CA GLY A 178 5.58 -13.85 -11.95
C GLY A 178 5.08 -14.89 -10.95
N ASP A 179 5.42 -14.77 -9.67
CA ASP A 179 5.17 -15.81 -8.70
C ASP A 179 3.68 -15.99 -8.42
N GLN A 180 3.34 -17.25 -8.24
CA GLN A 180 2.01 -17.67 -7.83
C GLN A 180 2.02 -18.01 -6.35
N PRO A 181 0.93 -17.72 -5.61
CA PRO A 181 0.83 -18.08 -4.20
C PRO A 181 1.01 -19.60 -3.98
N ASN A 182 1.78 -19.95 -2.97
CA ASN A 182 2.01 -21.33 -2.60
C ASN A 182 0.79 -21.93 -1.87
N LEU A 183 -0.11 -22.55 -2.64
CA LEU A 183 -1.34 -23.10 -2.08
C LEU A 183 -1.10 -24.29 -1.13
N ARG A 184 0.10 -24.92 -1.11
CA ARG A 184 0.42 -25.97 -0.13
C ARG A 184 0.54 -25.42 1.28
N ARG A 185 0.85 -24.13 1.40
CA ARG A 185 0.93 -23.41 2.67
C ARG A 185 -0.35 -22.68 3.05
N PHE A 186 -1.41 -22.78 2.24
CA PHE A 186 -2.66 -22.08 2.52
C PHE A 186 -3.23 -22.45 3.88
N GLY A 187 -3.47 -21.44 4.72
CA GLY A 187 -4.02 -21.59 6.06
C GLY A 187 -2.97 -21.70 7.18
N ASP A 188 -1.68 -21.66 6.87
CA ASP A 188 -0.62 -21.60 7.88
C ASP A 188 -0.53 -20.24 8.58
N SER A 189 -1.14 -19.22 8.00
CA SER A 189 -1.12 -17.83 8.48
C SER A 189 -2.54 -17.27 8.57
N TRP A 190 -2.72 -16.33 9.49
CA TRP A 190 -4.02 -15.71 9.72
C TRP A 190 -3.90 -14.25 10.12
N SER A 191 -4.98 -13.48 9.90
CA SER A 191 -5.14 -12.12 10.39
C SER A 191 -6.57 -11.83 10.81
N ALA A 192 -6.73 -10.80 11.65
CA ALA A 192 -8.03 -10.26 12.02
C ALA A 192 -7.95 -8.73 12.06
N ARG A 193 -9.02 -8.07 11.59
CA ARG A 193 -9.15 -6.61 11.62
C ARG A 193 -10.53 -6.21 12.10
N LEU A 194 -10.57 -5.28 13.05
CA LEU A 194 -11.74 -4.57 13.50
C LEU A 194 -11.73 -3.17 12.91
N SER A 195 -12.77 -2.79 12.19
CA SER A 195 -12.97 -1.44 11.66
C SER A 195 -14.21 -0.81 12.28
N ILE A 196 -14.12 0.44 12.66
CA ILE A 196 -15.24 1.24 13.21
C ILE A 196 -15.37 2.48 12.35
N ASN A 197 -16.54 2.69 11.74
CA ASN A 197 -16.85 3.81 10.87
C ASN A 197 -17.94 4.68 11.51
N PRO A 198 -17.59 5.59 12.45
CA PRO A 198 -18.56 6.41 13.18
C PRO A 198 -19.38 7.30 12.25
N THR A 199 -18.75 7.74 11.18
CA THR A 199 -19.35 8.53 10.10
C THR A 199 -18.87 7.99 8.74
N GLY A 200 -19.48 8.40 7.65
CA GLY A 200 -19.07 7.95 6.31
C GLY A 200 -17.68 8.43 5.88
N ASP A 201 -17.10 9.37 6.59
CA ASP A 201 -15.82 10.03 6.31
C ASP A 201 -14.71 9.71 7.33
N LEU A 202 -15.03 8.97 8.42
CA LEU A 202 -14.09 8.63 9.49
C LEU A 202 -14.05 7.12 9.72
N GLU A 203 -12.86 6.54 9.68
CA GLU A 203 -12.59 5.14 9.98
C GLU A 203 -11.52 5.03 11.07
N PHE A 204 -11.72 4.14 12.03
CA PHE A 204 -10.70 3.62 12.93
C PHE A 204 -10.53 2.13 12.68
N GLN A 205 -9.31 1.62 12.77
CA GLN A 205 -9.02 0.20 12.65
C GLN A 205 -8.03 -0.26 13.71
N ALA A 206 -8.17 -1.52 14.12
CA ALA A 206 -7.17 -2.28 14.85
C ALA A 206 -7.05 -3.67 14.22
N SER A 207 -5.85 -4.17 14.08
CA SER A 207 -5.61 -5.46 13.43
C SER A 207 -4.46 -6.21 14.07
N THR A 208 -4.49 -7.53 13.94
CA THR A 208 -3.43 -8.44 14.37
C THR A 208 -3.25 -9.55 13.34
N ALA A 209 -2.03 -10.06 13.24
CA ALA A 209 -1.71 -11.18 12.36
C ALA A 209 -0.63 -12.08 12.96
N SER A 210 -0.63 -13.32 12.53
CA SER A 210 0.45 -14.27 12.70
C SER A 210 0.80 -14.82 11.32
N VAL A 211 2.00 -14.53 10.85
CA VAL A 211 2.52 -14.93 9.55
C VAL A 211 3.64 -15.93 9.75
N LEU A 212 3.50 -17.12 9.20
CA LEU A 212 4.52 -18.17 9.31
C LEU A 212 5.60 -17.93 8.26
N ALA A 213 6.84 -17.76 8.71
CA ALA A 213 8.04 -17.72 7.88
C ALA A 213 7.80 -17.04 6.50
N PRO A 214 7.54 -15.71 6.47
CA PRO A 214 7.14 -15.02 5.24
C PRO A 214 8.22 -15.06 4.17
N GLU A 215 9.46 -15.17 4.58
CA GLU A 215 10.66 -15.12 3.74
C GLU A 215 11.08 -16.51 3.21
N HIS A 216 10.39 -17.61 3.63
CA HIS A 216 10.80 -18.99 3.35
C HIS A 216 9.67 -19.83 2.74
N PRO A 217 9.78 -20.21 1.46
CA PRO A 217 8.75 -21.02 0.77
C PRO A 217 8.49 -22.38 1.43
N GLU A 218 9.49 -22.99 2.07
CA GLU A 218 9.38 -24.27 2.76
C GLU A 218 8.74 -24.18 4.14
N ALA A 219 8.35 -23.00 4.59
CA ALA A 219 7.82 -22.73 5.94
C ALA A 219 8.83 -22.95 7.07
N GLU A 220 10.10 -22.98 6.75
CA GLU A 220 11.19 -22.91 7.74
C GLU A 220 11.47 -21.45 8.10
N GLY A 221 11.84 -21.17 9.34
CA GLY A 221 12.15 -19.80 9.80
C GLY A 221 11.17 -19.26 10.84
N HIS A 222 11.19 -17.96 11.01
CA HIS A 222 10.52 -17.34 12.15
C HIS A 222 9.10 -16.86 11.86
N HIS A 223 8.23 -17.01 12.86
CA HIS A 223 6.91 -16.38 12.86
C HIS A 223 7.03 -14.88 13.07
N GLN A 224 6.31 -14.14 12.24
CA GLN A 224 6.02 -12.74 12.51
C GLN A 224 4.67 -12.63 13.24
N ARG A 225 4.65 -11.89 14.36
CA ARG A 225 3.44 -11.48 15.06
C ARG A 225 3.27 -9.99 14.90
N MET A 226 2.19 -9.58 14.28
CA MET A 226 1.95 -8.21 13.88
C MET A 226 0.73 -7.63 14.59
N PHE A 227 0.83 -6.35 14.91
CA PHE A 227 -0.27 -5.56 15.45
C PHE A 227 -0.26 -4.16 14.83
N SER A 228 -1.43 -3.65 14.44
CA SER A 228 -1.58 -2.30 13.89
C SER A 228 -2.84 -1.64 14.42
N ILE A 229 -2.76 -0.34 14.67
CA ILE A 229 -3.90 0.54 14.90
C ILE A 229 -3.78 1.76 14.00
N GLY A 230 -4.91 2.27 13.52
CA GLY A 230 -4.90 3.45 12.67
C GLY A 230 -6.25 4.14 12.60
N GLY A 231 -6.22 5.33 12.04
CA GLY A 231 -7.42 6.10 11.76
C GLY A 231 -7.25 6.90 10.48
N ARG A 232 -8.37 7.08 9.76
CA ARG A 232 -8.44 7.79 8.49
C ARG A 232 -9.66 8.70 8.46
N LEU A 233 -9.46 9.93 8.02
CA LEU A 233 -10.50 10.92 7.78
C LEU A 233 -10.42 11.40 6.33
N GLU A 234 -11.55 11.33 5.63
CA GLU A 234 -11.74 11.93 4.30
C GLU A 234 -12.97 12.82 4.34
N ARG A 235 -12.77 14.12 4.43
CA ARG A 235 -13.86 15.06 4.64
C ARG A 235 -13.66 16.36 3.90
N SER A 236 -14.76 16.96 3.43
CA SER A 236 -14.73 18.35 2.98
C SER A 236 -14.80 19.29 4.18
N ILE A 237 -13.77 20.15 4.34
CA ILE A 237 -13.71 21.18 5.38
C ILE A 237 -13.57 22.53 4.68
N ALA A 238 -14.52 23.44 4.92
CA ALA A 238 -14.59 24.74 4.25
C ALA A 238 -14.56 24.63 2.70
N GLY A 239 -15.29 23.66 2.16
CA GLY A 239 -15.37 23.43 0.70
C GLY A 239 -14.14 22.78 0.07
N ARG A 240 -13.14 22.37 0.86
CA ARG A 240 -11.92 21.71 0.37
C ARG A 240 -11.87 20.27 0.84
N PRO A 241 -11.57 19.31 -0.04
CA PRO A 241 -11.37 17.93 0.36
C PRO A 241 -10.09 17.79 1.16
N TRP A 242 -10.21 17.19 2.34
CA TRP A 242 -9.12 16.82 3.22
C TRP A 242 -9.03 15.30 3.32
N TYR A 243 -7.82 14.83 3.30
CA TYR A 243 -7.44 13.47 3.66
C TYR A 243 -6.43 13.55 4.80
N VAL A 244 -6.64 12.77 5.85
CA VAL A 244 -5.68 12.62 6.96
C VAL A 244 -5.70 11.16 7.40
N MET A 245 -4.54 10.58 7.60
CA MET A 245 -4.38 9.24 8.13
C MET A 245 -3.23 9.21 9.14
N ALA A 246 -3.40 8.40 10.18
CA ALA A 246 -2.32 8.03 11.07
C ALA A 246 -2.42 6.53 11.39
N GLU A 247 -1.28 5.87 11.47
CA GLU A 247 -1.20 4.47 11.88
C GLU A 247 0.06 4.21 12.72
N TRP A 248 -0.07 3.27 13.63
CA TRP A 248 1.03 2.71 14.37
C TRP A 248 1.01 1.20 14.25
N GLY A 249 2.19 0.62 14.07
CA GLY A 249 2.38 -0.82 13.96
C GLY A 249 3.51 -1.31 14.86
N ARG A 250 3.40 -2.59 15.22
CA ARG A 250 4.44 -3.33 15.93
C ARG A 250 4.53 -4.74 15.33
N THR A 251 5.72 -5.09 14.90
CA THR A 251 6.04 -6.44 14.43
C THR A 251 7.06 -7.07 15.39
N SER A 252 6.85 -8.33 15.72
CA SER A 252 7.72 -9.13 16.58
C SER A 252 8.11 -10.40 15.83
N GLU A 253 9.39 -10.66 15.71
CA GLU A 253 9.98 -11.81 15.01
C GLU A 253 10.84 -12.62 15.95
N ALA A 254 11.17 -13.87 15.58
CA ALA A 254 12.02 -14.78 16.34
C ALA A 254 11.60 -14.86 17.82
N ASP A 255 10.31 -15.13 18.07
CA ASP A 255 9.71 -15.21 19.41
C ASP A 255 9.95 -13.97 20.30
N GLY A 256 10.12 -12.81 19.67
CA GLY A 256 10.31 -11.53 20.35
C GLY A 256 11.77 -11.10 20.49
N ALA A 257 12.70 -11.82 19.89
CA ALA A 257 14.10 -11.40 19.82
C ALA A 257 14.26 -10.08 19.05
N PHE A 258 13.45 -9.90 18.00
CA PHE A 258 13.41 -8.66 17.23
C PHE A 258 12.02 -8.02 17.32
N ILE A 259 12.01 -6.73 17.61
CA ILE A 259 10.78 -5.94 17.72
C ILE A 259 10.97 -4.66 16.92
N PHE A 260 10.09 -4.46 15.95
CA PHE A 260 10.05 -3.28 15.09
C PHE A 260 8.81 -2.45 15.39
N HIS A 261 8.99 -1.16 15.50
CA HIS A 261 7.90 -0.21 15.67
C HIS A 261 7.82 0.72 14.47
N SER A 262 6.61 1.04 14.08
CA SER A 262 6.36 2.03 13.04
C SER A 262 5.30 3.03 13.48
N PHE A 263 5.47 4.27 13.06
CA PHE A 263 4.46 5.30 13.11
C PHE A 263 4.47 6.06 11.79
N LEU A 264 3.30 6.22 11.20
CA LEU A 264 3.10 7.02 10.01
C LEU A 264 1.93 7.97 10.23
N GLY A 265 2.11 9.22 9.85
CA GLY A 265 1.03 10.20 9.74
C GLY A 265 1.10 10.90 8.41
N GLU A 266 -0.01 10.95 7.67
CA GLU A 266 -0.04 11.64 6.39
C GLU A 266 -1.34 12.42 6.19
N GLY A 267 -1.27 13.44 5.34
CA GLY A 267 -2.43 14.22 4.99
C GLY A 267 -2.28 14.96 3.68
N ALA A 268 -3.41 15.28 3.07
CA ALA A 268 -3.47 16.02 1.83
C ALA A 268 -4.70 16.91 1.77
N THR A 269 -4.60 18.01 1.02
CA THR A 269 -5.74 18.88 0.74
C THR A 269 -5.61 19.52 -0.65
N ASN A 270 -6.75 19.86 -1.25
CA ASN A 270 -6.78 20.56 -2.52
C ASN A 270 -6.86 22.09 -2.31
N MET A 271 -6.06 22.81 -3.06
CA MET A 271 -6.06 24.28 -3.17
C MET A 271 -6.17 24.67 -4.65
N GLY A 272 -7.39 24.78 -5.14
CA GLY A 272 -7.65 24.94 -6.56
C GLY A 272 -7.20 23.70 -7.35
N ARG A 273 -6.30 23.89 -8.31
CA ARG A 273 -5.71 22.80 -9.09
C ARG A 273 -4.55 22.10 -8.40
N HIS A 274 -4.06 22.62 -7.29
CA HIS A 274 -2.98 22.04 -6.51
C HIS A 274 -3.52 21.06 -5.49
N ARG A 275 -2.82 19.93 -5.31
CA ARG A 275 -2.99 19.03 -4.21
C ARG A 275 -1.71 18.98 -3.41
N LEU A 276 -1.72 19.62 -2.26
CA LEU A 276 -0.61 19.64 -1.31
C LEU A 276 -0.74 18.42 -0.41
N TYR A 277 0.39 17.76 -0.13
CA TYR A 277 0.44 16.62 0.77
C TYR A 277 1.71 16.61 1.60
N TYR A 278 1.61 15.94 2.74
CA TYR A 278 2.71 15.75 3.68
C TYR A 278 2.60 14.37 4.31
N ARG A 279 3.77 13.72 4.55
CA ARG A 279 3.90 12.49 5.31
C ARG A 279 5.04 12.60 6.31
N PHE A 280 4.77 12.15 7.53
CA PHE A 280 5.75 11.89 8.57
C PHE A 280 5.84 10.39 8.81
N GLU A 281 7.05 9.86 8.92
CA GLU A 281 7.31 8.47 9.22
C GLU A 281 8.36 8.37 10.33
N ARG A 282 8.18 7.42 11.23
CA ARG A 282 9.18 6.98 12.20
C ARG A 282 9.10 5.47 12.31
N THR A 283 10.01 4.76 11.64
CA THR A 283 9.91 3.32 11.44
C THR A 283 11.23 2.64 11.71
N ASP A 284 11.19 1.59 12.51
CA ASP A 284 12.32 0.68 12.72
C ASP A 284 12.35 -0.33 11.58
N ARG A 285 13.54 -0.67 11.12
CA ARG A 285 13.74 -1.69 10.11
C ARG A 285 15.01 -2.52 10.37
N PRO A 286 15.02 -3.79 9.93
CA PRO A 286 16.23 -4.60 9.96
C PRO A 286 17.26 -4.04 8.96
N GLU A 287 18.53 -4.15 9.35
CA GLU A 287 19.65 -3.95 8.45
C GLU A 287 20.36 -5.29 8.28
N GLU A 288 20.35 -5.80 7.10
CA GLU A 288 20.86 -7.11 6.75
C GLU A 288 22.20 -7.00 6.03
N GLU A 289 22.96 -8.07 6.04
CA GLU A 289 24.19 -8.19 5.26
C GLU A 289 23.90 -8.03 3.77
N ARG A 290 24.83 -7.42 3.05
CA ARG A 290 24.75 -7.20 1.62
C ARG A 290 26.03 -7.61 0.95
N LEU A 291 25.91 -8.23 -0.23
CA LEU A 291 27.07 -8.63 -1.03
C LEU A 291 27.76 -7.44 -1.70
N SER A 292 27.02 -6.33 -1.86
CA SER A 292 27.53 -5.04 -2.32
C SER A 292 26.72 -3.92 -1.66
N ALA A 293 27.20 -2.71 -1.74
CA ALA A 293 26.59 -1.57 -1.05
C ALA A 293 25.20 -1.19 -1.57
N PHE A 294 24.86 -1.61 -2.78
CA PHE A 294 23.69 -1.08 -3.48
C PHE A 294 23.16 -2.08 -4.50
N ARG A 295 21.84 -2.23 -4.59
CA ARG A 295 21.15 -3.16 -5.50
C ARG A 295 21.67 -4.60 -5.41
N THR A 296 21.94 -5.04 -4.22
CA THR A 296 22.47 -6.38 -3.96
C THR A 296 21.33 -7.40 -4.00
N PRO A 297 21.52 -8.56 -4.65
CA PRO A 297 20.64 -9.69 -4.45
C PRO A 297 20.56 -10.07 -2.97
N ARG A 298 19.40 -10.53 -2.52
CA ARG A 298 19.23 -11.02 -1.18
C ARG A 298 20.16 -12.20 -0.91
N PRO A 299 20.88 -12.22 0.21
CA PRO A 299 21.56 -13.45 0.64
C PRO A 299 20.54 -14.56 0.86
N PRO A 300 20.90 -15.82 0.59
CA PRO A 300 19.95 -16.94 0.69
C PRO A 300 19.56 -17.32 2.12
N LEU A 301 20.13 -16.68 3.14
CA LEU A 301 19.88 -16.98 4.54
C LEU A 301 19.52 -15.72 5.30
N ASP A 302 18.51 -15.82 6.13
CA ASP A 302 17.94 -14.68 6.87
C ASP A 302 18.57 -14.42 8.24
N ASP A 303 19.55 -15.22 8.62
CA ASP A 303 20.26 -15.07 9.90
C ASP A 303 21.40 -14.03 9.85
N ASN A 304 21.31 -13.08 8.92
CA ASN A 304 22.36 -12.10 8.65
C ASN A 304 22.02 -10.69 9.13
N LEU A 305 21.11 -10.56 10.10
CA LEU A 305 20.73 -9.28 10.67
C LEU A 305 21.91 -8.60 11.38
N LEU A 306 22.37 -7.48 10.83
CA LEU A 306 23.49 -6.69 11.35
C LEU A 306 23.07 -5.71 12.44
N GLY A 307 21.80 -5.39 12.51
CA GLY A 307 21.25 -4.44 13.46
C GLY A 307 19.89 -3.89 13.06
N ILE A 308 19.40 -2.97 13.86
CA ILE A 308 18.14 -2.26 13.60
C ILE A 308 18.42 -0.78 13.45
N THR A 309 17.84 -0.16 12.44
CA THR A 309 17.86 1.30 12.28
C THR A 309 16.45 1.88 12.43
N ARG A 310 16.41 3.13 12.87
CA ARG A 310 15.18 3.94 12.92
C ARG A 310 15.25 5.05 11.89
N TRP A 311 14.31 5.03 11.00
CA TRP A 311 14.14 6.00 9.94
C TRP A 311 13.11 7.03 10.36
N THR A 312 13.51 8.28 10.41
CA THR A 312 12.61 9.42 10.64
C THR A 312 12.60 10.24 9.36
N ILE A 313 11.41 10.34 8.74
CA ILE A 313 11.26 10.90 7.40
C ILE A 313 10.16 11.93 7.37
N HIS A 314 10.45 13.05 6.74
CA HIS A 314 9.48 14.09 6.40
C HIS A 314 9.41 14.20 4.89
N THR A 315 8.26 13.92 4.32
CA THR A 315 7.99 14.04 2.88
C THR A 315 6.94 15.12 2.66
N ILE A 316 7.21 16.05 1.76
CA ILE A 316 6.26 17.07 1.33
C ILE A 316 6.20 17.10 -0.19
N GLY A 317 5.01 17.26 -0.74
CA GLY A 317 4.84 17.35 -2.18
C GLY A 317 3.62 18.15 -2.61
N ASN A 318 3.60 18.41 -3.90
CA ASN A 318 2.52 19.09 -4.57
C ASN A 318 2.27 18.45 -5.94
N ARG A 319 1.01 18.15 -6.24
CA ARG A 319 0.54 17.77 -7.58
C ARG A 319 -0.30 18.93 -8.15
N PHE A 320 -0.19 19.14 -9.44
CA PHE A 320 -0.95 20.16 -10.16
C PHE A 320 -1.73 19.53 -11.30
N ALA A 321 -3.05 19.56 -11.23
CA ALA A 321 -3.91 19.02 -12.29
C ALA A 321 -3.92 19.95 -13.50
N ILE A 322 -3.19 19.57 -14.56
CA ILE A 322 -3.13 20.35 -15.80
C ILE A 322 -4.26 19.98 -16.76
N TRP A 323 -4.74 18.75 -16.70
CA TRP A 323 -5.74 18.25 -17.62
C TRP A 323 -6.62 17.19 -16.93
N ARG A 324 -7.94 17.36 -17.00
CA ARG A 324 -8.96 16.49 -16.41
C ARG A 324 -10.18 16.35 -17.31
N PRO A 325 -10.06 15.75 -18.52
CA PRO A 325 -11.23 15.51 -19.37
C PRO A 325 -11.95 14.24 -18.93
N GLY A 326 -13.19 14.36 -18.55
CA GLY A 326 -13.97 13.19 -18.09
C GLY A 326 -13.27 12.46 -16.96
N ASN A 327 -12.94 11.18 -17.18
CA ASN A 327 -12.29 10.31 -16.19
C ASN A 327 -10.76 10.22 -16.32
N ALA A 328 -10.13 11.07 -17.14
CA ALA A 328 -8.67 11.07 -17.28
C ALA A 328 -8.05 12.23 -16.51
N VAL A 329 -6.82 12.02 -16.01
CA VAL A 329 -6.05 13.03 -15.28
C VAL A 329 -4.60 13.02 -15.69
N ILE A 330 -4.00 14.22 -15.81
CA ILE A 330 -2.56 14.41 -15.94
C ILE A 330 -2.14 15.40 -14.86
N GLU A 331 -1.23 14.96 -13.98
CA GLU A 331 -0.77 15.72 -12.83
C GLU A 331 0.76 15.70 -12.74
N PRO A 332 1.46 16.72 -13.22
CA PRO A 332 2.84 16.93 -12.81
C PRO A 332 2.94 17.12 -11.30
N PHE A 333 4.05 16.68 -10.73
CA PHE A 333 4.30 16.80 -9.30
C PHE A 333 5.77 17.06 -8.98
N VAL A 334 5.99 17.58 -7.77
CA VAL A 334 7.27 17.65 -7.10
C VAL A 334 7.11 17.13 -5.68
N GLU A 335 8.07 16.33 -5.23
CA GLU A 335 8.09 15.74 -3.89
C GLU A 335 9.52 15.76 -3.35
N GLY A 336 9.69 16.23 -2.11
CA GLY A 336 10.97 16.22 -1.43
C GLY A 336 10.89 15.52 -0.10
N SER A 337 11.93 14.76 0.26
CA SER A 337 12.03 14.10 1.55
C SER A 337 13.34 14.44 2.26
N LEU A 338 13.22 14.64 3.58
CA LEU A 338 14.35 14.73 4.50
C LEU A 338 14.31 13.52 5.42
N ILE A 339 15.42 12.81 5.47
CA ILE A 339 15.54 11.49 6.09
C ILE A 339 16.67 11.54 7.11
N GLN A 340 16.39 11.06 8.32
CA GLN A 340 17.39 10.83 9.34
C GLN A 340 17.38 9.37 9.72
N VAL A 341 18.55 8.73 9.71
CA VAL A 341 18.74 7.33 10.05
C VAL A 341 19.56 7.21 11.31
N ASN A 342 19.04 6.50 12.31
CA ASN A 342 19.72 6.29 13.59
C ASN A 342 19.75 4.79 13.90
N LYS A 343 20.86 4.32 14.49
CA LYS A 343 20.95 2.98 15.03
C LYS A 343 20.02 2.82 16.25
N VAL A 344 19.40 1.66 16.39
CA VAL A 344 18.55 1.28 17.52
C VAL A 344 19.11 0.03 18.17
N GLY A 345 19.35 0.11 19.49
CA GLY A 345 19.88 -1.02 20.25
C GLY A 345 21.32 -1.40 19.89
N GLU A 346 21.65 -2.65 20.17
CA GLU A 346 22.95 -3.23 19.86
C GLU A 346 22.94 -3.82 18.44
N GLY A 347 24.10 -3.97 17.82
CA GLY A 347 24.28 -4.50 16.47
C GLY A 347 25.58 -3.96 15.88
N ILE A 348 26.05 -4.54 14.80
CA ILE A 348 27.31 -4.13 14.15
C ILE A 348 27.09 -3.11 13.04
N PHE A 349 25.84 -2.93 12.57
CA PHE A 349 25.53 -1.96 11.52
C PHE A 349 25.76 -0.52 12.02
N ASN A 350 26.54 0.23 11.26
CA ASN A 350 26.80 1.64 11.53
C ASN A 350 26.31 2.48 10.33
N THR A 351 25.32 3.30 10.57
CA THR A 351 24.69 4.14 9.53
C THR A 351 25.71 5.05 8.83
N ARG A 352 26.66 5.62 9.56
CA ARG A 352 27.67 6.54 8.98
C ARG A 352 28.69 5.84 8.13
N ASP A 353 29.06 4.61 8.46
CA ASP A 353 30.00 3.83 7.67
C ASP A 353 29.34 3.42 6.35
N TYR A 354 28.04 3.15 6.36
CA TYR A 354 27.29 2.72 5.19
C TYR A 354 26.84 3.87 4.29
N TYR A 355 26.24 4.91 4.87
CA TYR A 355 25.68 6.06 4.11
C TYR A 355 26.62 7.27 4.10
N THR A 356 27.78 7.22 4.74
CA THR A 356 28.72 8.34 4.94
C THR A 356 28.16 9.51 5.76
N LYS A 357 26.83 9.58 5.89
CA LYS A 357 26.07 10.59 6.65
C LYS A 357 24.86 9.92 7.31
N ASP A 358 24.36 10.52 8.37
CA ASP A 358 23.11 10.13 9.05
C ASP A 358 21.88 10.88 8.54
N ARG A 359 22.05 11.77 7.58
CA ARG A 359 20.99 12.53 6.91
C ARG A 359 21.05 12.33 5.41
N ILE A 360 19.90 12.00 4.87
CA ILE A 360 19.69 11.75 3.45
C ILE A 360 18.57 12.70 2.99
N TRP A 361 18.66 13.20 1.78
CA TRP A 361 17.54 13.86 1.14
C TRP A 361 17.22 13.20 -0.19
N SER A 362 15.96 13.26 -0.58
CA SER A 362 15.53 12.91 -1.93
C SER A 362 14.63 13.99 -2.52
N LEU A 363 14.71 14.11 -3.84
CA LEU A 363 13.85 14.98 -4.64
C LEU A 363 13.33 14.20 -5.82
N SER A 364 12.02 14.14 -5.94
CA SER A 364 11.32 13.52 -7.06
C SER A 364 10.54 14.56 -7.85
N VAL A 365 10.68 14.53 -9.17
CA VAL A 365 9.90 15.36 -10.10
C VAL A 365 9.33 14.43 -11.16
N GLY A 366 8.05 14.55 -11.43
CA GLY A 366 7.43 13.62 -12.35
C GLY A 366 6.04 14.02 -12.81
N MET A 367 5.37 13.07 -13.41
CA MET A 367 4.03 13.21 -13.93
C MET A 367 3.22 11.94 -13.65
N ARG A 368 2.11 12.08 -12.96
CA ARG A 368 1.11 11.04 -12.81
C ARG A 368 0.10 11.14 -13.94
N VAL A 369 -0.19 10.02 -14.58
CA VAL A 369 -1.28 9.89 -15.55
C VAL A 369 -2.27 8.85 -15.06
N GLY A 370 -3.55 9.11 -15.23
CA GLY A 370 -4.59 8.20 -14.80
C GLY A 370 -5.80 8.26 -15.71
N LEU A 371 -6.51 7.13 -15.81
CA LEU A 371 -7.76 6.95 -16.52
C LEU A 371 -8.70 6.15 -15.63
N GLY A 372 -9.96 6.60 -15.52
CA GLY A 372 -10.95 5.98 -14.64
C GLY A 372 -10.77 6.42 -13.17
N MET A 373 -11.43 5.70 -12.27
CA MET A 373 -11.43 6.06 -10.86
C MET A 373 -10.19 5.49 -10.14
N MET A 374 -9.13 6.29 -10.04
CA MET A 374 -7.89 5.97 -9.34
C MET A 374 -8.03 5.93 -7.80
N GLY A 375 -9.20 6.15 -7.25
CA GLY A 375 -9.42 6.23 -5.79
C GLY A 375 -9.77 4.90 -5.11
N HIS A 376 -9.48 3.75 -5.73
CA HIS A 376 -9.77 2.46 -5.11
C HIS A 376 -8.76 2.12 -4.02
N ARG A 377 -9.27 1.91 -2.82
CA ARG A 377 -8.47 1.37 -1.71
C ARG A 377 -8.14 -0.10 -1.99
N MET A 378 -6.88 -0.40 -2.28
CA MET A 378 -6.38 -1.77 -2.40
C MET A 378 -6.32 -2.42 -1.01
N GLY A 379 -6.56 -3.73 -0.92
CA GLY A 379 -6.62 -4.44 0.36
C GLY A 379 -7.94 -4.24 1.15
N ARG A 380 -8.97 -3.65 0.54
CA ARG A 380 -10.30 -3.52 1.13
C ARG A 380 -11.34 -4.21 0.25
N TYR A 381 -12.12 -5.10 0.83
CA TYR A 381 -13.03 -5.99 0.11
C TYR A 381 -14.45 -5.97 0.70
N GLY A 382 -15.43 -6.37 -0.10
CA GLY A 382 -16.80 -6.69 0.31
C GLY A 382 -17.47 -5.59 1.14
N LEU A 383 -17.73 -5.86 2.42
CA LEU A 383 -18.47 -4.97 3.30
C LEU A 383 -17.74 -3.64 3.61
N LEU A 384 -16.44 -3.56 3.38
CA LEU A 384 -15.63 -2.35 3.58
C LEU A 384 -15.52 -1.48 2.33
N VAL A 385 -15.88 -2.01 1.17
CA VAL A 385 -16.01 -1.18 -0.04
C VAL A 385 -17.27 -0.34 0.16
N GLN A 386 -17.12 0.91 0.56
CA GLN A 386 -18.26 1.82 0.57
C GLN A 386 -18.76 1.99 -0.86
N PRO A 387 -20.06 1.85 -1.13
CA PRO A 387 -20.59 2.37 -2.37
C PRO A 387 -20.28 3.87 -2.34
N MET A 388 -19.48 4.34 -3.29
CA MET A 388 -19.31 5.78 -3.47
C MET A 388 -20.70 6.35 -3.79
N GLY A 389 -21.31 6.96 -2.77
CA GLY A 389 -22.57 7.66 -2.93
C GLY A 389 -22.38 8.83 -3.89
N PRO A 390 -23.45 9.30 -4.54
CA PRO A 390 -23.42 10.37 -5.55
C PRO A 390 -22.89 11.73 -5.03
N ARG A 391 -22.45 11.83 -3.80
CA ARG A 391 -22.05 13.10 -3.15
C ARG A 391 -20.77 13.74 -3.67
N HIS A 392 -19.96 13.05 -4.47
CA HIS A 392 -18.75 13.65 -5.04
C HIS A 392 -18.91 14.10 -6.51
N GLU A 393 -19.97 13.71 -7.19
CA GLU A 393 -20.20 14.13 -8.58
C GLU A 393 -20.88 15.52 -8.69
N GLU A 394 -21.67 15.93 -7.70
CA GLU A 394 -22.44 17.20 -7.78
C GLU A 394 -21.60 18.49 -7.59
N HIS A 395 -20.38 18.40 -7.05
CA HIS A 395 -19.54 19.59 -6.85
C HIS A 395 -18.43 19.80 -7.89
N MET A 396 -18.33 18.96 -8.93
CA MET A 396 -17.32 19.12 -9.98
C MET A 396 -17.84 19.71 -11.29
N HIS A 397 -19.12 20.03 -11.39
CA HIS A 397 -19.71 20.58 -12.62
C HIS A 397 -19.93 22.10 -12.63
N ASP A 398 -19.72 22.80 -11.54
CA ASP A 398 -20.00 24.25 -11.43
C ASP A 398 -18.78 25.12 -11.06
N GLN A 399 -17.59 24.85 -11.62
CA GLN A 399 -16.50 25.87 -11.62
C GLN A 399 -15.61 25.73 -12.85
#